data_020641d4a2aebbd083ce933205d37aa6
#
_entry.id   020641d4a2aebbd083ce933205d37aa6
#
_cell.length_a   1.000
_cell.length_b   1.000
_cell.length_c   1.000
_cell.angle_alpha   90.00
_cell.angle_beta   90.00
_cell.angle_gamma   90.00
#
_symmetry.space_group_name_H-M   'P 1'
#
loop_
_entity.id
_entity.type
_entity.pdbx_description
1 polymer ?
#
loop_
_entity_poly.entity_id
_entity_poly.type
_entity_poly.pdbx_seq_one_letter_code
_entity_poly.pdbx_strand_id
1 'polypeptide(L)'
;MLFHGEYTAYIKSGGRVQEAVGKNRRMERSSMKRKFLAMTLALAMGLSLAACGGGTASTPAPAETGEVEATTPAETGSTGDVITVGFAQVGHESDWRTASTKSAQDVFSAENGYDLAFVDCDNDSAAQLEAVRNFIQQGVDYIIIDPIVSTGWDAVLTECEDAGIPVIVIDRTIDDSDKYVSWVGSDFKVEGLACGEWLKAYAADKGITEINALVIEGSVGASATIGRTDGFKEIADREGWTILDSQSGDFTEAGGQEVMESYCQSYAGQFNVVICQNDNEAAGAMTAMDNAGVTYGVGGDVILVSFDANKPYVQMVMDGKINANFECNPMAAPTVAEIIQQLEAGETPEKEIYVSESWFVAEDNVSTITVNGEEQECIYVTQEVLDARPY
;
A
#
# COMPACT_ATOMS: atom_id res chain seq x y z
N MET A 1 40.04 -5.61 -25.55
CA MET A 1 40.03 -4.69 -26.69
C MET A 1 38.59 -4.27 -26.91
N LEU A 2 38.27 -3.10 -26.38
CA LEU A 2 37.33 -2.06 -26.83
C LEU A 2 35.93 -2.46 -27.34
N PHE A 3 34.92 -2.19 -26.51
CA PHE A 3 33.74 -1.40 -26.87
C PHE A 3 33.17 -0.80 -25.57
N HIS A 4 33.74 0.33 -25.18
CA HIS A 4 33.12 1.32 -24.31
C HIS A 4 33.00 2.59 -25.15
N GLY A 5 31.79 3.06 -25.33
CA GLY A 5 31.58 4.38 -25.95
C GLY A 5 30.28 4.41 -26.75
N GLU A 6 29.29 5.04 -26.20
CA GLU A 6 28.15 5.78 -26.79
C GLU A 6 26.85 5.57 -26.05
N TYR A 7 26.78 6.06 -24.78
CA TYR A 7 25.49 6.29 -24.10
C TYR A 7 25.53 7.55 -23.21
N THR A 8 26.29 8.59 -23.61
CA THR A 8 26.41 9.81 -22.77
C THR A 8 26.09 11.10 -23.55
N ALA A 9 25.15 11.09 -24.47
CA ALA A 9 24.81 12.29 -25.25
C ALA A 9 23.33 12.65 -25.37
N TYR A 10 22.40 12.01 -24.62
CA TYR A 10 20.95 12.30 -24.76
C TYR A 10 20.24 12.84 -23.52
N ILE A 11 20.97 13.16 -22.44
CA ILE A 11 20.35 13.67 -21.17
C ILE A 11 20.49 15.19 -20.99
N LYS A 12 20.87 15.97 -21.99
CA LYS A 12 21.09 17.42 -21.79
C LYS A 12 20.05 18.37 -22.41
N SER A 13 18.97 17.89 -23.01
CA SER A 13 17.97 18.79 -23.61
C SER A 13 16.57 18.77 -22.98
N GLY A 14 16.25 17.84 -22.05
CA GLY A 14 14.93 17.74 -21.39
C GLY A 14 14.73 18.65 -20.16
N GLY A 15 15.80 18.92 -19.43
CA GLY A 15 15.69 19.55 -18.11
C GLY A 15 15.24 21.03 -18.05
N ARG A 16 15.28 21.78 -19.16
CA ARG A 16 14.89 23.21 -19.12
C ARG A 16 13.41 23.46 -19.43
N VAL A 17 12.72 22.56 -20.07
CA VAL A 17 11.31 22.75 -20.44
C VAL A 17 10.39 22.35 -19.28
N GLN A 18 10.77 21.30 -18.53
CA GLN A 18 9.98 20.84 -17.38
C GLN A 18 10.10 21.76 -16.15
N GLU A 19 11.26 22.35 -15.89
CA GLU A 19 11.45 23.32 -14.80
C GLU A 19 10.56 24.57 -14.93
N ALA A 20 10.24 24.96 -16.18
CA ALA A 20 9.32 26.07 -16.44
C ALA A 20 7.84 25.69 -16.22
N VAL A 21 7.47 24.43 -16.44
CA VAL A 21 6.08 23.93 -16.28
C VAL A 21 5.73 23.76 -14.81
N GLY A 22 6.62 23.20 -13.98
CA GLY A 22 6.39 23.02 -12.54
C GLY A 22 6.24 24.37 -11.79
N LYS A 23 7.12 25.34 -12.08
CA LYS A 23 7.03 26.70 -11.48
C LYS A 23 5.80 27.48 -11.91
N ASN A 24 5.33 27.30 -13.16
CA ASN A 24 4.11 27.95 -13.62
C ASN A 24 2.85 27.36 -12.96
N ARG A 25 2.79 26.03 -12.77
CA ARG A 25 1.64 25.39 -12.11
C ARG A 25 1.49 25.82 -10.65
N ARG A 26 2.59 25.96 -9.90
CA ARG A 26 2.56 26.44 -8.50
C ARG A 26 2.12 27.89 -8.38
N MET A 27 2.59 28.77 -9.29
CA MET A 27 2.14 30.18 -9.31
C MET A 27 0.66 30.32 -9.70
N GLU A 28 0.14 29.46 -10.59
CA GLU A 28 -1.27 29.50 -10.96
C GLU A 28 -2.18 28.98 -9.85
N ARG A 29 -1.79 27.88 -9.14
CA ARG A 29 -2.51 27.37 -7.97
C ARG A 29 -2.56 28.38 -6.83
N SER A 30 -1.43 29.01 -6.49
CA SER A 30 -1.37 30.07 -5.48
C SER A 30 -2.22 31.28 -5.87
N SER A 31 -2.29 31.63 -7.15
CA SER A 31 -3.12 32.73 -7.66
C SER A 31 -4.62 32.40 -7.62
N MET A 32 -5.02 31.15 -7.86
CA MET A 32 -6.42 30.71 -7.75
C MET A 32 -6.90 30.64 -6.29
N LYS A 33 -6.11 30.04 -5.38
CA LYS A 33 -6.43 30.02 -3.93
C LYS A 33 -6.61 31.45 -3.37
N ARG A 34 -5.80 32.40 -3.78
CA ARG A 34 -5.95 33.84 -3.37
C ARG A 34 -7.18 34.52 -3.98
N LYS A 35 -7.63 34.14 -5.17
CA LYS A 35 -8.83 34.69 -5.80
C LYS A 35 -10.11 34.15 -5.16
N PHE A 36 -10.14 32.86 -4.77
CA PHE A 36 -11.27 32.29 -4.05
C PHE A 36 -11.41 32.86 -2.63
N LEU A 37 -10.29 33.04 -1.91
CA LEU A 37 -10.31 33.65 -0.56
C LEU A 37 -10.76 35.13 -0.60
N ALA A 38 -10.40 35.88 -1.64
CA ALA A 38 -10.86 37.27 -1.81
C ALA A 38 -12.35 37.34 -2.17
N MET A 39 -12.91 36.35 -2.84
CA MET A 39 -14.32 36.32 -3.24
C MET A 39 -15.24 35.95 -2.08
N THR A 40 -14.83 35.04 -1.17
CA THR A 40 -15.56 34.72 0.06
C THR A 40 -15.56 35.86 1.07
N LEU A 41 -14.48 36.63 1.18
CA LEU A 41 -14.44 37.80 2.08
C LEU A 41 -15.34 38.97 1.60
N ALA A 42 -15.55 39.11 0.29
CA ALA A 42 -16.40 40.12 -0.27
C ALA A 42 -17.90 39.86 -0.06
N LEU A 43 -18.32 38.56 0.05
CA LEU A 43 -19.71 38.20 0.33
C LEU A 43 -20.08 38.35 1.82
N ALA A 44 -19.10 38.28 2.74
CA ALA A 44 -19.35 38.41 4.18
C ALA A 44 -19.55 39.87 4.66
N MET A 45 -19.20 40.89 3.89
CA MET A 45 -19.35 42.31 4.27
C MET A 45 -20.67 42.95 3.78
N GLY A 46 -21.54 42.19 3.09
CA GLY A 46 -22.79 42.72 2.50
C GLY A 46 -24.05 42.57 3.33
N LEU A 47 -24.03 41.93 4.51
CA LEU A 47 -25.23 41.55 5.28
C LEU A 47 -25.34 42.12 6.70
N SER A 48 -24.61 43.21 7.06
CA SER A 48 -24.70 43.78 8.39
C SER A 48 -25.12 45.29 8.37
N LEU A 49 -26.30 45.56 7.83
CA LEU A 49 -26.97 46.88 8.01
C LEU A 49 -28.48 46.71 7.91
N ALA A 50 -29.11 46.28 9.02
CA ALA A 50 -30.52 46.63 9.36
C ALA A 50 -30.93 45.87 10.65
N ALA A 51 -30.84 46.52 11.80
CA ALA A 51 -31.88 46.51 12.86
C ALA A 51 -31.40 47.43 14.00
N CYS A 52 -31.90 48.65 13.98
CA CYS A 52 -31.95 49.56 15.13
C CYS A 52 -33.19 49.28 15.96
N GLY A 53 -33.06 49.35 17.31
CA GLY A 53 -34.23 49.42 18.19
C GLY A 53 -34.00 49.11 19.64
N GLY A 54 -33.53 50.08 20.44
CA GLY A 54 -34.10 50.65 21.66
C GLY A 54 -34.07 49.82 22.98
N GLY A 55 -33.42 50.40 24.04
CA GLY A 55 -33.78 50.04 25.40
C GLY A 55 -32.64 50.21 26.46
N THR A 56 -32.43 51.41 26.87
CA THR A 56 -32.00 52.02 28.16
C THR A 56 -31.29 51.19 29.29
N ALA A 57 -30.15 51.71 29.66
CA ALA A 57 -29.61 52.11 30.98
C ALA A 57 -29.27 51.05 32.06
N SER A 58 -28.00 50.98 32.43
CA SER A 58 -27.47 51.41 33.72
C SER A 58 -25.97 51.12 33.87
N THR A 59 -25.18 52.20 34.10
CA THR A 59 -23.79 52.17 34.54
C THR A 59 -23.74 51.95 36.05
N PRO A 60 -22.70 51.34 36.67
CA PRO A 60 -21.59 52.16 37.17
C PRO A 60 -20.18 51.60 36.88
N ALA A 61 -19.23 52.53 36.84
CA ALA A 61 -17.78 52.37 36.80
C ALA A 61 -17.19 52.31 38.24
N PRO A 62 -15.83 52.38 38.41
CA PRO A 62 -14.71 51.56 37.91
C PRO A 62 -13.82 51.02 39.06
N ALA A 63 -12.92 50.07 38.81
CA ALA A 63 -11.76 49.82 39.70
C ALA A 63 -10.56 49.25 38.85
N GLU A 64 -9.57 50.04 38.83
CA GLU A 64 -8.09 49.93 38.83
C GLU A 64 -7.39 48.63 38.38
N THR A 65 -6.61 48.82 37.33
CA THR A 65 -5.17 48.53 37.05
C THR A 65 -4.53 47.30 37.73
N GLY A 66 -4.14 46.37 36.89
CA GLY A 66 -3.08 45.41 37.15
C GLY A 66 -2.47 45.02 35.80
N GLU A 67 -1.33 45.68 35.48
CA GLU A 67 -0.50 45.38 34.33
C GLU A 67 0.19 44.02 34.56
N VAL A 68 -0.16 42.98 33.80
CA VAL A 68 0.55 41.71 33.74
C VAL A 68 1.15 41.59 32.35
N GLU A 69 2.47 41.69 32.32
CA GLU A 69 3.32 41.48 31.15
C GLU A 69 3.01 40.14 30.51
N ALA A 70 2.41 40.14 29.35
CA ALA A 70 2.18 38.93 28.54
C ALA A 70 3.52 38.54 27.91
N THR A 71 4.15 37.49 28.45
CA THR A 71 5.21 36.77 27.78
C THR A 71 4.57 35.97 26.63
N THR A 72 4.80 36.44 25.43
CA THR A 72 4.50 35.73 24.18
C THR A 72 5.29 34.43 24.13
N PRO A 73 4.67 33.27 23.95
CA PRO A 73 5.41 32.06 23.58
C PRO A 73 6.01 32.29 22.20
N ALA A 74 7.29 32.02 22.07
CA ALA A 74 7.95 32.00 20.77
C ALA A 74 7.29 30.93 19.87
N GLU A 75 6.59 31.39 18.85
CA GLU A 75 6.20 30.56 17.73
C GLU A 75 7.47 30.11 16.98
N THR A 76 7.92 28.89 17.21
CA THR A 76 8.77 28.18 16.28
C THR A 76 7.85 27.57 15.21
N GLY A 77 7.25 28.42 14.41
CA GLY A 77 6.44 28.01 13.27
C GLY A 77 7.32 27.95 12.04
N SER A 78 7.51 26.76 11.49
CA SER A 78 7.85 26.60 10.09
C SER A 78 6.72 27.22 9.27
N THR A 79 6.98 28.32 8.55
CA THR A 79 6.02 28.92 7.61
C THR A 79 6.11 28.22 6.24
N GLY A 80 5.98 26.90 6.19
CA GLY A 80 5.65 26.17 4.99
C GLY A 80 4.13 26.05 4.87
N ASP A 81 3.56 26.24 3.70
CA ASP A 81 2.15 25.93 3.45
C ASP A 81 1.93 24.44 3.75
N VAL A 82 0.88 24.08 4.51
CA VAL A 82 0.51 22.70 4.80
C VAL A 82 0.12 22.01 3.49
N ILE A 83 0.73 20.87 3.22
CA ILE A 83 0.44 20.08 2.02
C ILE A 83 -0.78 19.19 2.29
N THR A 84 -1.83 19.34 1.47
CA THR A 84 -3.04 18.52 1.57
C THR A 84 -2.93 17.28 0.71
N VAL A 85 -3.15 16.10 1.31
CA VAL A 85 -3.04 14.80 0.63
C VAL A 85 -4.37 14.06 0.77
N GLY A 86 -4.99 13.68 -0.36
CA GLY A 86 -6.13 12.77 -0.37
C GLY A 86 -5.63 11.33 -0.51
N PHE A 87 -6.07 10.41 0.35
CA PHE A 87 -5.75 9.01 0.23
C PHE A 87 -7.01 8.15 0.15
N ALA A 88 -7.23 7.50 -1.00
CA ALA A 88 -8.30 6.54 -1.26
C ALA A 88 -7.75 5.11 -1.04
N GLN A 89 -7.94 4.58 0.17
CA GLN A 89 -7.53 3.24 0.56
C GLN A 89 -8.55 2.20 0.13
N VAL A 90 -8.11 0.97 -0.14
CA VAL A 90 -8.97 -0.18 -0.48
C VAL A 90 -10.04 -0.41 0.58
N GLY A 91 -9.61 -0.61 1.83
CA GLY A 91 -10.46 -0.97 2.95
C GLY A 91 -9.64 -1.23 4.20
N HIS A 92 -10.12 -2.16 5.02
CA HIS A 92 -9.47 -2.63 6.25
C HIS A 92 -9.58 -4.17 6.37
N GLU A 93 -9.57 -4.85 5.23
CA GLU A 93 -9.84 -6.28 5.09
C GLU A 93 -8.75 -7.18 5.66
N SER A 94 -7.54 -6.64 5.90
CA SER A 94 -6.38 -7.41 6.34
C SER A 94 -5.50 -6.63 7.33
N ASP A 95 -4.62 -7.36 8.05
CA ASP A 95 -3.60 -6.76 8.93
C ASP A 95 -2.60 -5.94 8.11
N TRP A 96 -2.26 -6.39 6.91
CA TRP A 96 -1.43 -5.65 5.96
C TRP A 96 -2.03 -4.27 5.65
N ARG A 97 -3.33 -4.24 5.36
CA ARG A 97 -4.05 -3.00 5.03
C ARG A 97 -4.08 -2.04 6.21
N THR A 98 -4.24 -2.58 7.42
CA THR A 98 -4.17 -1.80 8.66
C THR A 98 -2.78 -1.18 8.84
N ALA A 99 -1.70 -1.93 8.57
CA ALA A 99 -0.34 -1.44 8.66
C ALA A 99 -0.05 -0.35 7.60
N SER A 100 -0.50 -0.53 6.36
CA SER A 100 -0.39 0.46 5.28
C SER A 100 -1.11 1.76 5.63
N THR A 101 -2.34 1.68 6.10
CA THR A 101 -3.14 2.84 6.55
C THR A 101 -2.44 3.58 7.69
N LYS A 102 -1.94 2.84 8.70
CA LYS A 102 -1.21 3.44 9.81
C LYS A 102 0.06 4.14 9.35
N SER A 103 0.84 3.53 8.47
CA SER A 103 2.03 4.14 7.88
C SER A 103 1.69 5.47 7.20
N ALA A 104 0.61 5.52 6.42
CA ALA A 104 0.19 6.76 5.77
C ALA A 104 -0.24 7.84 6.78
N GLN A 105 -0.99 7.47 7.83
CA GLN A 105 -1.41 8.40 8.87
C GLN A 105 -0.24 8.97 9.68
N ASP A 106 0.77 8.14 9.98
CA ASP A 106 1.96 8.56 10.71
C ASP A 106 2.82 9.52 9.86
N VAL A 107 3.00 9.21 8.57
CA VAL A 107 3.82 10.01 7.65
C VAL A 107 3.13 11.33 7.28
N PHE A 108 1.86 11.28 6.88
CA PHE A 108 1.10 12.44 6.42
C PHE A 108 0.36 13.15 7.56
N SER A 109 1.00 13.24 8.71
CA SER A 109 0.46 13.90 9.91
C SER A 109 0.73 15.43 9.89
N ALA A 110 -0.05 16.15 10.68
CA ALA A 110 0.12 17.61 10.86
C ALA A 110 1.49 17.96 11.44
N GLU A 111 2.09 17.11 12.26
CA GLU A 111 3.43 17.28 12.81
C GLU A 111 4.51 17.28 11.73
N ASN A 112 4.28 16.55 10.64
CA ASN A 112 5.15 16.47 9.47
C ASN A 112 4.79 17.49 8.38
N GLY A 113 3.84 18.39 8.63
CA GLY A 113 3.44 19.47 7.71
C GLY A 113 2.39 19.07 6.68
N TYR A 114 1.67 17.96 6.91
CA TYR A 114 0.62 17.48 6.02
C TYR A 114 -0.78 17.60 6.63
N ASP A 115 -1.80 17.62 5.76
CA ASP A 115 -3.21 17.45 6.11
C ASP A 115 -3.77 16.30 5.27
N LEU A 116 -4.00 15.14 5.92
CA LEU A 116 -4.42 13.91 5.28
C LEU A 116 -5.95 13.79 5.26
N ALA A 117 -6.53 13.87 4.08
CA ALA A 117 -7.91 13.48 3.81
C ALA A 117 -7.97 11.98 3.46
N PHE A 118 -8.22 11.15 4.47
CA PHE A 118 -8.25 9.69 4.33
C PHE A 118 -9.68 9.20 4.09
N VAL A 119 -9.85 8.26 3.14
CA VAL A 119 -11.10 7.54 2.88
C VAL A 119 -10.83 6.05 2.81
N ASP A 120 -11.46 5.30 3.70
CA ASP A 120 -11.61 3.84 3.61
C ASP A 120 -12.76 3.55 2.66
N CYS A 121 -12.49 2.84 1.57
CA CYS A 121 -13.47 2.58 0.51
C CYS A 121 -14.22 1.25 0.68
N ASP A 122 -13.99 0.52 1.79
CA ASP A 122 -14.71 -0.71 2.17
C ASP A 122 -14.79 -1.74 1.01
N ASN A 123 -13.69 -1.87 0.25
CA ASN A 123 -13.56 -2.72 -0.93
C ASN A 123 -14.61 -2.45 -2.04
N ASP A 124 -15.17 -1.23 -2.09
CA ASP A 124 -16.10 -0.78 -3.12
C ASP A 124 -15.39 0.11 -4.15
N SER A 125 -15.19 -0.41 -5.37
CA SER A 125 -14.53 0.32 -6.46
C SER A 125 -15.29 1.59 -6.87
N ALA A 126 -16.61 1.63 -6.76
CA ALA A 126 -17.39 2.83 -7.07
C ALA A 126 -17.18 3.91 -6.00
N ALA A 127 -17.17 3.52 -4.73
CA ALA A 127 -16.85 4.41 -3.61
C ALA A 127 -15.42 4.97 -3.74
N GLN A 128 -14.46 4.16 -4.20
CA GLN A 128 -13.08 4.60 -4.40
C GLN A 128 -12.96 5.64 -5.51
N LEU A 129 -13.62 5.46 -6.64
CA LEU A 129 -13.68 6.46 -7.71
C LEU A 129 -14.37 7.75 -7.25
N GLU A 130 -15.42 7.67 -6.42
CA GLU A 130 -16.09 8.83 -5.84
C GLU A 130 -15.17 9.55 -4.83
N ALA A 131 -14.41 8.83 -4.00
CA ALA A 131 -13.45 9.43 -3.09
C ALA A 131 -12.40 10.28 -3.84
N VAL A 132 -11.85 9.77 -4.95
CA VAL A 132 -10.91 10.52 -5.79
C VAL A 132 -11.55 11.79 -6.35
N ARG A 133 -12.81 11.72 -6.86
CA ARG A 133 -13.53 12.91 -7.33
C ARG A 133 -13.80 13.93 -6.23
N ASN A 134 -14.06 13.46 -5.00
CA ASN A 134 -14.23 14.32 -3.85
C ASN A 134 -12.91 15.04 -3.49
N PHE A 135 -11.76 14.38 -3.59
CA PHE A 135 -10.45 15.02 -3.41
C PHE A 135 -10.18 16.08 -4.48
N ILE A 136 -10.55 15.82 -5.75
CA ILE A 136 -10.49 16.82 -6.83
C ILE A 136 -11.32 18.04 -6.47
N GLN A 137 -12.56 17.86 -5.99
CA GLN A 137 -13.44 18.98 -5.59
C GLN A 137 -12.92 19.75 -4.39
N GLN A 138 -12.28 19.08 -3.44
CA GLN A 138 -11.62 19.72 -2.29
C GLN A 138 -10.37 20.51 -2.70
N GLY A 139 -9.78 20.18 -3.86
CA GLY A 139 -8.57 20.81 -4.37
C GLY A 139 -7.34 20.44 -3.54
N VAL A 140 -7.24 19.19 -3.14
CA VAL A 140 -6.03 18.68 -2.47
C VAL A 140 -4.79 18.86 -3.34
N ASP A 141 -3.62 18.89 -2.74
CA ASP A 141 -2.37 19.10 -3.48
C ASP A 141 -1.88 17.81 -4.17
N TYR A 142 -2.11 16.67 -3.55
CA TYR A 142 -1.75 15.33 -4.05
C TYR A 142 -2.84 14.31 -3.76
N ILE A 143 -2.95 13.29 -4.61
CA ILE A 143 -3.84 12.14 -4.38
C ILE A 143 -3.00 10.87 -4.36
N ILE A 144 -3.19 10.03 -3.33
CA ILE A 144 -2.68 8.68 -3.23
C ILE A 144 -3.84 7.72 -3.53
N ILE A 145 -3.59 6.72 -4.36
CA ILE A 145 -4.56 5.68 -4.68
C ILE A 145 -3.90 4.32 -4.45
N ASP A 146 -4.57 3.48 -3.68
CA ASP A 146 -4.32 2.06 -3.61
C ASP A 146 -5.48 1.35 -4.32
N PRO A 147 -5.34 0.92 -5.58
CA PRO A 147 -6.50 0.56 -6.37
C PRO A 147 -7.11 -0.78 -5.94
N ILE A 148 -8.44 -0.84 -5.79
CA ILE A 148 -9.16 -2.08 -5.49
C ILE A 148 -9.00 -3.08 -6.65
N VAL A 149 -9.15 -2.60 -7.87
CA VAL A 149 -8.95 -3.36 -9.11
C VAL A 149 -8.00 -2.61 -10.05
N SER A 150 -7.30 -3.33 -10.94
CA SER A 150 -6.28 -2.74 -11.81
C SER A 150 -6.84 -1.95 -13.02
N THR A 151 -8.14 -1.97 -13.26
CA THR A 151 -8.77 -1.34 -14.43
C THR A 151 -9.94 -0.45 -14.07
N GLY A 152 -10.36 0.45 -14.99
CA GLY A 152 -11.47 1.39 -14.77
C GLY A 152 -11.02 2.78 -14.33
N TRP A 153 -9.73 3.07 -14.35
CA TRP A 153 -9.13 4.27 -13.79
C TRP A 153 -8.94 5.43 -14.76
N ASP A 154 -8.85 5.17 -16.09
CA ASP A 154 -8.45 6.19 -17.08
C ASP A 154 -9.29 7.47 -17.02
N ALA A 155 -10.60 7.35 -16.81
CA ALA A 155 -11.50 8.51 -16.75
C ALA A 155 -11.18 9.42 -15.54
N VAL A 156 -11.09 8.87 -14.32
CA VAL A 156 -10.87 9.66 -13.12
C VAL A 156 -9.42 10.18 -13.04
N LEU A 157 -8.45 9.45 -13.58
CA LEU A 157 -7.07 9.93 -13.70
C LEU A 157 -6.98 11.10 -14.70
N THR A 158 -7.77 11.08 -15.77
CA THR A 158 -7.91 12.24 -16.65
C THR A 158 -8.51 13.45 -15.92
N GLU A 159 -9.53 13.23 -15.08
CA GLU A 159 -10.09 14.28 -14.22
C GLU A 159 -9.04 14.89 -13.25
N CYS A 160 -8.16 14.05 -12.68
CA CYS A 160 -7.03 14.52 -11.85
C CYS A 160 -6.01 15.33 -12.66
N GLU A 161 -5.66 14.87 -13.87
CA GLU A 161 -4.74 15.58 -14.79
C GLU A 161 -5.32 16.95 -15.18
N ASP A 162 -6.59 17.01 -15.57
CA ASP A 162 -7.30 18.25 -15.92
C ASP A 162 -7.36 19.24 -14.75
N ALA A 163 -7.50 18.72 -13.52
CA ALA A 163 -7.45 19.52 -12.30
C ALA A 163 -6.01 19.93 -11.92
N GLY A 164 -5.00 19.35 -12.55
CA GLY A 164 -3.57 19.57 -12.25
C GLY A 164 -3.16 18.98 -10.90
N ILE A 165 -3.82 17.92 -10.42
CA ILE A 165 -3.50 17.24 -9.17
C ILE A 165 -2.69 15.99 -9.48
N PRO A 166 -1.41 15.91 -9.06
CA PRO A 166 -0.59 14.72 -9.23
C PRO A 166 -1.16 13.54 -8.45
N VAL A 167 -1.17 12.36 -9.10
CA VAL A 167 -1.58 11.10 -8.48
C VAL A 167 -0.37 10.22 -8.28
N ILE A 168 -0.25 9.62 -7.09
CA ILE A 168 0.73 8.60 -6.76
C ILE A 168 -0.06 7.32 -6.45
N VAL A 169 0.29 6.24 -7.14
CA VAL A 169 -0.33 4.91 -6.95
C VAL A 169 0.55 4.10 -6.02
N ILE A 170 -0.05 3.38 -5.09
CA ILE A 170 0.69 2.51 -4.17
C ILE A 170 0.15 1.09 -4.19
N ASP A 171 0.96 0.12 -3.75
CA ASP A 171 0.63 -1.30 -3.65
C ASP A 171 0.19 -1.87 -5.02
N ARG A 172 -1.10 -1.93 -5.27
CA ARG A 172 -1.68 -2.50 -6.49
C ARG A 172 -1.46 -1.60 -7.71
N THR A 173 -1.38 -2.21 -8.90
CA THR A 173 -1.14 -1.49 -10.15
C THR A 173 -2.44 -1.01 -10.81
N ILE A 174 -2.29 -0.02 -11.71
CA ILE A 174 -3.32 0.39 -12.66
C ILE A 174 -2.84 0.02 -14.05
N ASP A 175 -3.59 -0.84 -14.76
CA ASP A 175 -3.16 -1.43 -16.02
C ASP A 175 -3.73 -0.69 -17.26
N ASP A 176 -4.81 0.08 -17.10
CA ASP A 176 -5.51 0.74 -18.22
C ASP A 176 -5.15 2.22 -18.40
N SER A 177 -4.26 2.77 -17.58
CA SER A 177 -3.80 4.15 -17.68
C SER A 177 -2.44 4.37 -17.03
N ASP A 178 -1.66 5.28 -17.60
CA ASP A 178 -0.35 5.73 -17.07
C ASP A 178 -0.37 7.20 -16.59
N LYS A 179 -1.57 7.77 -16.40
CA LYS A 179 -1.78 9.19 -16.01
C LYS A 179 -1.53 9.47 -14.53
N TYR A 180 -0.73 8.65 -13.87
CA TYR A 180 -0.20 8.91 -12.52
C TYR A 180 1.28 9.30 -12.59
N VAL A 181 1.78 9.96 -11.56
CA VAL A 181 3.16 10.45 -11.55
C VAL A 181 4.15 9.33 -11.27
N SER A 182 3.86 8.52 -10.25
CA SER A 182 4.70 7.43 -9.79
C SER A 182 3.84 6.33 -9.20
N TRP A 183 4.35 5.10 -9.23
CA TRP A 183 3.84 3.95 -8.50
C TRP A 183 4.90 3.43 -7.53
N VAL A 184 4.47 3.03 -6.32
CA VAL A 184 5.33 2.46 -5.27
C VAL A 184 4.69 1.18 -4.78
N GLY A 185 5.36 0.04 -4.90
CA GLY A 185 4.78 -1.24 -4.47
C GLY A 185 5.71 -2.43 -4.67
N SER A 186 5.12 -3.61 -4.65
CA SER A 186 5.76 -4.91 -4.74
C SER A 186 5.72 -5.49 -6.14
N ASP A 187 6.71 -6.29 -6.53
CA ASP A 187 6.60 -7.13 -7.71
C ASP A 187 5.90 -8.45 -7.35
N PHE A 188 4.59 -8.44 -7.40
CA PHE A 188 3.76 -9.58 -7.03
C PHE A 188 4.06 -10.84 -7.83
N LYS A 189 4.55 -10.70 -9.08
CA LYS A 189 4.97 -11.87 -9.86
C LYS A 189 6.26 -12.45 -9.31
N VAL A 190 7.19 -11.61 -8.87
CA VAL A 190 8.43 -12.05 -8.21
C VAL A 190 8.12 -12.76 -6.90
N GLU A 191 7.15 -12.27 -6.10
CA GLU A 191 6.70 -12.96 -4.89
C GLU A 191 6.18 -14.38 -5.21
N GLY A 192 5.32 -14.52 -6.23
CA GLY A 192 4.82 -15.83 -6.67
C GLY A 192 5.93 -16.76 -7.19
N LEU A 193 6.89 -16.22 -7.96
CA LEU A 193 8.06 -16.97 -8.43
C LEU A 193 8.93 -17.42 -7.23
N ALA A 194 9.18 -16.53 -6.27
CA ALA A 194 9.97 -16.82 -5.07
C ALA A 194 9.33 -17.94 -4.24
N CYS A 195 8.01 -17.90 -4.06
CA CYS A 195 7.25 -18.97 -3.42
C CYS A 195 7.47 -20.32 -4.12
N GLY A 196 7.35 -20.36 -5.45
CA GLY A 196 7.54 -21.58 -6.22
C GLY A 196 8.98 -22.11 -6.17
N GLU A 197 9.98 -21.22 -6.32
CA GLU A 197 11.41 -21.62 -6.25
C GLU A 197 11.79 -22.12 -4.85
N TRP A 198 11.28 -21.46 -3.79
CA TRP A 198 11.47 -21.93 -2.43
C TRP A 198 10.82 -23.31 -2.22
N LEU A 199 9.57 -23.50 -2.63
CA LEU A 199 8.86 -24.77 -2.50
C LEU A 199 9.60 -25.89 -3.22
N LYS A 200 10.16 -25.64 -4.40
CA LYS A 200 10.98 -26.58 -5.14
C LYS A 200 12.22 -27.00 -4.34
N ALA A 201 12.96 -26.05 -3.80
CA ALA A 201 14.16 -26.33 -3.02
C ALA A 201 13.82 -27.07 -1.72
N TYR A 202 12.74 -26.63 -1.04
CA TYR A 202 12.24 -27.25 0.18
C TYR A 202 11.77 -28.70 -0.05
N ALA A 203 10.99 -28.94 -1.10
CA ALA A 203 10.53 -30.28 -1.45
C ALA A 203 11.70 -31.22 -1.78
N ALA A 204 12.71 -30.74 -2.49
CA ALA A 204 13.92 -31.52 -2.80
C ALA A 204 14.70 -31.90 -1.52
N ASP A 205 14.86 -30.97 -0.56
CA ASP A 205 15.51 -31.24 0.73
C ASP A 205 14.73 -32.28 1.55
N LYS A 206 13.39 -32.20 1.56
CA LYS A 206 12.51 -33.13 2.29
C LYS A 206 12.28 -34.45 1.56
N GLY A 207 12.77 -34.61 0.31
CA GLY A 207 12.53 -35.80 -0.51
C GLY A 207 11.08 -35.94 -0.97
N ILE A 208 10.33 -34.84 -1.05
CA ILE A 208 8.96 -34.81 -1.56
C ILE A 208 9.03 -34.77 -3.08
N THR A 209 8.43 -35.77 -3.74
CA THR A 209 8.53 -35.94 -5.20
C THR A 209 7.26 -35.52 -5.95
N GLU A 210 6.14 -35.40 -5.24
CA GLU A 210 4.85 -35.00 -5.81
C GLU A 210 4.30 -33.83 -5.03
N ILE A 211 3.94 -32.76 -5.74
CA ILE A 211 3.29 -31.58 -5.19
C ILE A 211 1.88 -31.50 -5.74
N ASN A 212 0.91 -31.57 -4.84
CA ASN A 212 -0.51 -31.38 -5.08
C ASN A 212 -0.95 -30.16 -4.28
N ALA A 213 -1.02 -29.01 -4.92
CA ALA A 213 -1.27 -27.72 -4.28
C ALA A 213 -2.75 -27.34 -4.35
N LEU A 214 -3.23 -26.72 -3.29
CA LEU A 214 -4.46 -25.93 -3.24
C LEU A 214 -4.07 -24.46 -3.05
N VAL A 215 -4.72 -23.57 -3.77
CA VAL A 215 -4.44 -22.12 -3.70
C VAL A 215 -5.68 -21.40 -3.18
N ILE A 216 -5.48 -20.55 -2.17
CA ILE A 216 -6.47 -19.59 -1.71
C ILE A 216 -6.00 -18.25 -2.24
N GLU A 217 -6.72 -17.73 -3.22
CA GLU A 217 -6.39 -16.49 -3.93
C GLU A 217 -7.00 -15.28 -3.24
N GLY A 218 -6.36 -14.13 -3.38
CA GLY A 218 -6.91 -12.87 -2.92
C GLY A 218 -8.11 -12.37 -3.74
N SER A 219 -8.41 -11.07 -3.64
CA SER A 219 -9.56 -10.46 -4.31
C SER A 219 -9.43 -10.53 -5.84
N VAL A 220 -10.55 -10.86 -6.48
CA VAL A 220 -10.61 -11.00 -7.94
C VAL A 220 -10.33 -9.66 -8.63
N GLY A 221 -9.38 -9.65 -9.54
CA GLY A 221 -8.98 -8.46 -10.30
C GLY A 221 -7.96 -7.56 -9.61
N ALA A 222 -7.51 -7.93 -8.41
CA ALA A 222 -6.37 -7.28 -7.77
C ALA A 222 -5.06 -7.72 -8.44
N SER A 223 -4.14 -6.78 -8.70
CA SER A 223 -2.84 -7.09 -9.32
C SER A 223 -1.98 -8.02 -8.46
N ALA A 224 -2.09 -7.94 -7.12
CA ALA A 224 -1.44 -8.86 -6.20
C ALA A 224 -1.90 -10.30 -6.42
N THR A 225 -3.22 -10.53 -6.51
CA THR A 225 -3.79 -11.85 -6.82
C THR A 225 -3.26 -12.39 -8.14
N ILE A 226 -3.30 -11.57 -9.19
CA ILE A 226 -2.88 -11.96 -10.54
C ILE A 226 -1.38 -12.29 -10.54
N GLY A 227 -0.54 -11.41 -9.99
CA GLY A 227 0.91 -11.59 -9.99
C GLY A 227 1.36 -12.82 -9.23
N ARG A 228 0.88 -13.01 -7.98
CA ARG A 228 1.21 -14.18 -7.14
C ARG A 228 0.76 -15.49 -7.81
N THR A 229 -0.46 -15.50 -8.38
CA THR A 229 -0.98 -16.66 -9.13
C THR A 229 -0.11 -16.98 -10.35
N ASP A 230 0.19 -15.98 -11.18
CA ASP A 230 0.99 -16.18 -12.40
C ASP A 230 2.42 -16.64 -12.08
N GLY A 231 3.05 -16.04 -11.08
CA GLY A 231 4.39 -16.42 -10.65
C GLY A 231 4.47 -17.85 -10.11
N PHE A 232 3.60 -18.20 -9.18
CA PHE A 232 3.55 -19.57 -8.64
C PHE A 232 3.21 -20.61 -9.71
N LYS A 233 2.22 -20.30 -10.56
CA LYS A 233 1.80 -21.20 -11.64
C LYS A 233 2.92 -21.43 -12.67
N GLU A 234 3.73 -20.42 -12.98
CA GLU A 234 4.87 -20.57 -13.89
C GLU A 234 5.85 -21.64 -13.39
N ILE A 235 6.13 -21.66 -12.07
CA ILE A 235 6.99 -22.65 -11.46
C ILE A 235 6.29 -24.02 -11.41
N ALA A 236 5.02 -24.04 -11.01
CA ALA A 236 4.25 -25.28 -10.96
C ALA A 236 4.17 -26.00 -12.32
N ASP A 237 3.92 -25.25 -13.39
CA ASP A 237 3.90 -25.79 -14.76
C ASP A 237 5.30 -26.28 -15.18
N ARG A 238 6.36 -25.57 -14.84
CA ARG A 238 7.76 -25.95 -15.17
C ARG A 238 8.18 -27.24 -14.45
N GLU A 239 7.82 -27.39 -13.18
CA GLU A 239 8.18 -28.55 -12.36
C GLU A 239 7.18 -29.70 -12.49
N GLY A 240 6.07 -29.52 -13.20
CA GLY A 240 5.03 -30.54 -13.40
C GLY A 240 4.19 -30.82 -12.16
N TRP A 241 3.99 -29.81 -11.30
CA TRP A 241 3.14 -29.92 -10.12
C TRP A 241 1.66 -29.86 -10.48
N THR A 242 0.82 -30.40 -9.62
CA THR A 242 -0.62 -30.36 -9.79
C THR A 242 -1.20 -29.26 -8.90
N ILE A 243 -1.84 -28.25 -9.49
CA ILE A 243 -2.74 -27.34 -8.77
C ILE A 243 -4.13 -27.98 -8.84
N LEU A 244 -4.62 -28.50 -7.70
CA LEU A 244 -5.89 -29.22 -7.61
C LEU A 244 -7.09 -28.28 -7.76
N ASP A 245 -7.01 -27.12 -7.12
CA ASP A 245 -8.02 -26.06 -7.17
C ASP A 245 -7.42 -24.72 -6.77
N SER A 246 -8.10 -23.62 -7.16
CA SER A 246 -7.74 -22.25 -6.84
C SER A 246 -9.02 -21.43 -6.70
N GLN A 247 -9.28 -20.87 -5.50
CA GLN A 247 -10.50 -20.10 -5.20
C GLN A 247 -10.15 -18.86 -4.38
N SER A 248 -10.91 -17.78 -4.59
CA SER A 248 -10.70 -16.50 -3.88
C SER A 248 -11.23 -16.57 -2.46
N GLY A 249 -10.39 -16.17 -1.49
CA GLY A 249 -10.72 -15.86 -0.10
C GLY A 249 -10.82 -14.36 0.17
N ASP A 250 -10.71 -13.51 -0.89
CA ASP A 250 -10.84 -12.05 -0.84
C ASP A 250 -9.87 -11.36 0.13
N PHE A 251 -8.69 -11.96 0.38
CA PHE A 251 -7.70 -11.52 1.35
C PHE A 251 -8.21 -11.47 2.80
N THR A 252 -9.31 -12.15 3.11
CA THR A 252 -9.91 -12.15 4.44
C THR A 252 -9.71 -13.48 5.19
N GLU A 253 -9.66 -13.43 6.53
CA GLU A 253 -9.60 -14.62 7.36
C GLU A 253 -10.85 -15.50 7.17
N ALA A 254 -12.04 -14.87 7.13
CA ALA A 254 -13.29 -15.59 6.93
C ALA A 254 -13.37 -16.27 5.57
N GLY A 255 -12.93 -15.61 4.49
CA GLY A 255 -12.88 -16.17 3.14
C GLY A 255 -11.86 -17.31 3.05
N GLY A 256 -10.67 -17.14 3.63
CA GLY A 256 -9.67 -18.20 3.73
C GLY A 256 -10.19 -19.43 4.45
N GLN A 257 -10.93 -19.26 5.55
CA GLN A 257 -11.56 -20.35 6.28
C GLN A 257 -12.62 -21.05 5.44
N GLU A 258 -13.54 -20.32 4.80
CA GLU A 258 -14.62 -20.90 3.98
C GLU A 258 -14.06 -21.73 2.81
N VAL A 259 -13.08 -21.20 2.09
CA VAL A 259 -12.42 -21.89 0.99
C VAL A 259 -11.71 -23.15 1.49
N MET A 260 -10.94 -23.07 2.57
CA MET A 260 -10.21 -24.22 3.10
C MET A 260 -11.15 -25.30 3.68
N GLU A 261 -12.28 -24.93 4.31
CA GLU A 261 -13.30 -25.90 4.73
C GLU A 261 -13.84 -26.69 3.53
N SER A 262 -14.10 -26.00 2.40
CA SER A 262 -14.50 -26.64 1.15
C SER A 262 -13.41 -27.58 0.61
N TYR A 263 -12.15 -27.16 0.67
CA TYR A 263 -11.00 -27.96 0.23
C TYR A 263 -10.79 -29.20 1.09
N CYS A 264 -10.89 -29.10 2.42
CA CYS A 264 -10.80 -30.24 3.33
C CYS A 264 -11.88 -31.29 3.06
N GLN A 265 -13.06 -30.87 2.59
CA GLN A 265 -14.13 -31.78 2.22
C GLN A 265 -13.92 -32.42 0.83
N SER A 266 -13.55 -31.61 -0.16
CA SER A 266 -13.48 -32.02 -1.56
C SER A 266 -12.21 -32.79 -1.92
N TYR A 267 -11.09 -32.47 -1.27
CA TYR A 267 -9.75 -32.95 -1.59
C TYR A 267 -9.09 -33.70 -0.41
N ALA A 268 -9.88 -34.24 0.52
CA ALA A 268 -9.37 -34.99 1.69
C ALA A 268 -8.28 -35.97 1.33
N GLY A 269 -7.07 -35.84 1.88
CA GLY A 269 -5.91 -36.69 1.66
C GLY A 269 -5.31 -36.64 0.26
N GLN A 270 -5.66 -35.67 -0.58
CA GLN A 270 -5.15 -35.54 -1.94
C GLN A 270 -4.14 -34.39 -2.10
N PHE A 271 -4.07 -33.43 -1.17
CA PHE A 271 -3.17 -32.29 -1.21
C PHE A 271 -2.08 -32.40 -0.14
N ASN A 272 -0.94 -31.82 -0.40
CA ASN A 272 0.19 -31.74 0.51
C ASN A 272 0.81 -30.30 0.56
N VAL A 273 0.22 -29.35 -0.17
CA VAL A 273 0.61 -27.94 -0.15
C VAL A 273 -0.63 -27.07 -0.15
N VAL A 274 -0.64 -26.03 0.68
CA VAL A 274 -1.63 -24.95 0.68
C VAL A 274 -0.89 -23.63 0.55
N ILE A 275 -1.25 -22.87 -0.46
CA ILE A 275 -0.74 -21.51 -0.70
C ILE A 275 -1.86 -20.53 -0.40
N CYS A 276 -1.70 -19.70 0.61
CA CYS A 276 -2.62 -18.61 0.94
C CYS A 276 -1.99 -17.29 0.47
N GLN A 277 -2.69 -16.53 -0.36
CA GLN A 277 -2.12 -15.33 -0.95
C GLN A 277 -1.99 -14.15 0.01
N ASN A 278 -2.44 -14.30 1.26
CA ASN A 278 -2.06 -13.42 2.36
C ASN A 278 -2.11 -14.13 3.72
N ASP A 279 -1.68 -13.41 4.75
CA ASP A 279 -1.60 -13.89 6.12
C ASP A 279 -2.98 -14.17 6.74
N ASN A 280 -3.97 -13.30 6.50
CA ASN A 280 -5.31 -13.48 7.04
C ASN A 280 -6.00 -14.73 6.46
N GLU A 281 -5.83 -15.00 5.15
CA GLU A 281 -6.29 -16.26 4.55
C GLU A 281 -5.60 -17.48 5.17
N ALA A 282 -4.29 -17.38 5.47
CA ALA A 282 -3.57 -18.46 6.14
C ALA A 282 -4.12 -18.73 7.55
N ALA A 283 -4.50 -17.69 8.32
CA ALA A 283 -5.15 -17.86 9.62
C ALA A 283 -6.49 -18.60 9.49
N GLY A 284 -7.30 -18.22 8.53
CA GLY A 284 -8.55 -18.90 8.20
C GLY A 284 -8.33 -20.35 7.79
N ALA A 285 -7.35 -20.60 6.91
CA ALA A 285 -6.99 -21.94 6.44
C ALA A 285 -6.51 -22.83 7.59
N MET A 286 -5.68 -22.31 8.51
CA MET A 286 -5.26 -23.04 9.71
C MET A 286 -6.46 -23.43 10.57
N THR A 287 -7.42 -22.54 10.79
CA THR A 287 -8.64 -22.82 11.54
C THR A 287 -9.46 -23.95 10.90
N ALA A 288 -9.62 -23.93 9.58
CA ALA A 288 -10.34 -24.98 8.85
C ALA A 288 -9.62 -26.33 8.88
N MET A 289 -8.29 -26.33 8.71
CA MET A 289 -7.47 -27.55 8.80
C MET A 289 -7.49 -28.16 10.20
N ASP A 290 -7.39 -27.34 11.26
CA ASP A 290 -7.50 -27.79 12.65
C ASP A 290 -8.85 -28.48 12.91
N ASN A 291 -9.95 -27.88 12.45
CA ASN A 291 -11.29 -28.43 12.56
C ASN A 291 -11.45 -29.76 11.79
N ALA A 292 -10.74 -29.91 10.67
CA ALA A 292 -10.75 -31.13 9.84
C ALA A 292 -9.75 -32.19 10.33
N GLY A 293 -8.89 -31.88 11.30
CA GLY A 293 -7.84 -32.77 11.79
C GLY A 293 -6.69 -32.97 10.80
N VAL A 294 -6.46 -31.99 9.91
CA VAL A 294 -5.35 -31.97 8.95
C VAL A 294 -4.14 -31.31 9.63
N THR A 295 -2.99 -31.99 9.62
CA THR A 295 -1.75 -31.43 10.18
C THR A 295 -1.01 -30.63 9.11
N TYR A 296 -0.46 -29.48 9.50
CA TYR A 296 0.22 -28.53 8.60
C TYR A 296 1.47 -27.95 9.26
N GLY A 297 2.26 -27.23 8.48
CA GLY A 297 3.50 -26.62 8.94
C GLY A 297 4.67 -27.58 9.00
N VAL A 298 5.68 -27.25 9.79
CA VAL A 298 6.90 -28.07 9.93
C VAL A 298 6.57 -29.41 10.61
N GLY A 299 6.81 -30.49 9.86
CA GLY A 299 6.51 -31.86 10.32
C GLY A 299 5.05 -32.25 10.21
N GLY A 300 4.17 -31.40 9.68
CA GLY A 300 2.80 -31.74 9.32
C GLY A 300 2.70 -32.45 7.95
N ASP A 301 1.50 -32.89 7.62
CA ASP A 301 1.21 -33.52 6.32
C ASP A 301 1.10 -32.51 5.17
N VAL A 302 0.88 -31.23 5.49
CA VAL A 302 0.65 -30.14 4.56
C VAL A 302 1.68 -29.02 4.76
N ILE A 303 2.39 -28.65 3.70
CA ILE A 303 3.21 -27.46 3.64
C ILE A 303 2.28 -26.25 3.52
N LEU A 304 2.33 -25.34 4.47
CA LEU A 304 1.55 -24.09 4.46
C LEU A 304 2.45 -22.92 4.13
N VAL A 305 2.06 -22.16 3.09
CA VAL A 305 2.76 -20.94 2.66
C VAL A 305 1.81 -19.76 2.72
N SER A 306 2.33 -18.60 3.11
CA SER A 306 1.61 -17.34 3.20
C SER A 306 2.39 -16.21 2.53
N PHE A 307 1.73 -15.05 2.37
CA PHE A 307 2.33 -13.79 1.90
C PHE A 307 2.00 -12.68 2.90
N ASP A 308 2.61 -11.51 2.74
CA ASP A 308 2.56 -10.27 3.52
C ASP A 308 3.60 -10.18 4.64
N ALA A 309 3.84 -11.25 5.39
CA ALA A 309 4.77 -11.33 6.50
C ALA A 309 4.51 -10.28 7.59
N ASN A 310 3.26 -10.07 7.98
CA ASN A 310 2.94 -9.30 9.18
C ASN A 310 3.51 -9.98 10.43
N LYS A 311 3.95 -9.21 11.41
CA LYS A 311 4.67 -9.71 12.60
C LYS A 311 4.02 -10.89 13.32
N PRO A 312 2.68 -10.95 13.53
CA PRO A 312 2.03 -12.12 14.14
C PRO A 312 2.22 -13.41 13.33
N TYR A 313 2.28 -13.31 12.01
CA TYR A 313 2.44 -14.47 11.11
C TYR A 313 3.90 -14.85 10.93
N VAL A 314 4.82 -13.91 10.98
CA VAL A 314 6.26 -14.21 11.12
C VAL A 314 6.53 -14.94 12.44
N GLN A 315 5.81 -14.64 13.52
CA GLN A 315 5.82 -15.46 14.74
C GLN A 315 5.32 -16.89 14.46
N MET A 316 4.29 -17.05 13.64
CA MET A 316 3.78 -18.39 13.26
C MET A 316 4.78 -19.16 12.38
N VAL A 317 5.59 -18.47 11.57
CA VAL A 317 6.73 -19.07 10.87
C VAL A 317 7.77 -19.56 11.89
N MET A 318 8.15 -18.73 12.86
CA MET A 318 9.09 -19.11 13.93
C MET A 318 8.59 -20.31 14.74
N ASP A 319 7.27 -20.39 14.99
CA ASP A 319 6.63 -21.48 15.68
C ASP A 319 6.46 -22.75 14.82
N GLY A 320 6.84 -22.70 13.53
CA GLY A 320 6.73 -23.79 12.58
C GLY A 320 5.31 -24.09 12.09
N LYS A 321 4.34 -23.21 12.33
CA LYS A 321 2.95 -23.36 11.83
C LYS A 321 2.82 -23.02 10.36
N ILE A 322 3.58 -22.03 9.90
CA ILE A 322 3.73 -21.63 8.50
C ILE A 322 5.14 -22.01 8.08
N ASN A 323 5.30 -22.69 6.95
CA ASN A 323 6.61 -23.15 6.49
C ASN A 323 7.44 -22.01 5.87
N ALA A 324 6.79 -21.13 5.11
CA ALA A 324 7.40 -19.92 4.56
C ALA A 324 6.37 -18.80 4.40
N ASN A 325 6.84 -17.55 4.53
CA ASN A 325 6.03 -16.36 4.35
C ASN A 325 6.81 -15.35 3.51
N PHE A 326 6.24 -14.94 2.37
CA PHE A 326 6.85 -14.04 1.40
C PHE A 326 6.33 -12.63 1.67
N GLU A 327 7.25 -11.72 2.04
CA GLU A 327 6.88 -10.36 2.40
C GLU A 327 6.26 -9.63 1.20
N CYS A 328 5.17 -8.91 1.48
CA CYS A 328 4.69 -7.76 0.73
C CYS A 328 4.76 -6.57 1.69
N ASN A 329 5.59 -5.59 1.39
CA ASN A 329 5.90 -4.52 2.35
C ASN A 329 4.84 -3.41 2.33
N PRO A 330 4.06 -3.18 3.42
CA PRO A 330 3.00 -2.16 3.47
C PRO A 330 3.51 -0.72 3.64
N MET A 331 4.82 -0.53 3.82
CA MET A 331 5.40 0.76 4.22
C MET A 331 5.74 1.65 3.01
N ALA A 332 4.81 1.85 2.08
CA ALA A 332 5.01 2.71 0.92
C ALA A 332 4.99 4.22 1.26
N ALA A 333 4.32 4.63 2.33
CA ALA A 333 4.08 6.03 2.66
C ALA A 333 5.35 6.89 2.82
N PRO A 334 6.46 6.43 3.43
CA PRO A 334 7.72 7.19 3.47
C PRO A 334 8.24 7.53 2.07
N THR A 335 8.26 6.57 1.16
CA THR A 335 8.68 6.77 -0.24
C THR A 335 7.74 7.73 -0.97
N VAL A 336 6.44 7.65 -0.73
CA VAL A 336 5.47 8.62 -1.27
C VAL A 336 5.75 10.04 -0.77
N ALA A 337 6.13 10.21 0.49
CA ALA A 337 6.53 11.52 1.01
C ALA A 337 7.78 12.06 0.32
N GLU A 338 8.77 11.22 0.03
CA GLU A 338 9.95 11.59 -0.75
C GLU A 338 9.57 12.00 -2.19
N ILE A 339 8.66 11.29 -2.84
CA ILE A 339 8.12 11.65 -4.16
C ILE A 339 7.46 13.04 -4.11
N ILE A 340 6.63 13.30 -3.10
CA ILE A 340 6.00 14.62 -2.91
C ILE A 340 7.06 15.71 -2.75
N GLN A 341 8.11 15.46 -1.97
CA GLN A 341 9.22 16.43 -1.79
C GLN A 341 9.96 16.69 -3.11
N GLN A 342 10.22 15.66 -3.92
CA GLN A 342 10.81 15.81 -5.25
C GLN A 342 9.92 16.68 -6.16
N LEU A 343 8.61 16.42 -6.16
CA LEU A 343 7.65 17.21 -6.95
C LEU A 343 7.59 18.68 -6.49
N GLU A 344 7.64 18.93 -5.18
CA GLU A 344 7.71 20.26 -4.61
C GLU A 344 9.02 21.00 -4.99
N ALA A 345 10.12 20.26 -5.11
CA ALA A 345 11.40 20.78 -5.60
C ALA A 345 11.42 21.01 -7.12
N GLY A 346 10.38 20.56 -7.85
CA GLY A 346 10.30 20.64 -9.32
C GLY A 346 11.10 19.55 -10.02
N GLU A 347 11.42 18.47 -9.32
CA GLU A 347 12.08 17.29 -9.85
C GLU A 347 11.05 16.31 -10.44
N THR A 348 11.52 15.35 -11.22
CA THR A 348 10.68 14.29 -11.79
C THR A 348 11.03 12.99 -11.07
N PRO A 349 10.12 12.42 -10.28
CA PRO A 349 10.35 11.12 -9.65
C PRO A 349 10.40 9.98 -10.66
N GLU A 350 10.95 8.85 -10.24
CA GLU A 350 10.89 7.60 -11.01
C GLU A 350 9.43 7.15 -11.17
N LYS A 351 9.12 6.53 -12.31
CA LYS A 351 7.76 6.09 -12.63
C LYS A 351 7.32 4.91 -11.78
N GLU A 352 8.23 3.97 -11.53
CA GLU A 352 8.01 2.74 -10.77
C GLU A 352 9.11 2.60 -9.71
N ILE A 353 8.72 2.43 -8.48
CA ILE A 353 9.62 2.24 -7.34
C ILE A 353 9.19 0.98 -6.60
N TYR A 354 10.06 -0.03 -6.67
CA TYR A 354 9.83 -1.28 -5.95
C TYR A 354 10.32 -1.17 -4.51
N VAL A 355 9.48 -1.62 -3.57
CA VAL A 355 9.86 -1.71 -2.16
C VAL A 355 10.76 -2.93 -1.93
N SER A 356 11.61 -2.85 -0.90
CA SER A 356 12.45 -4.00 -0.52
C SER A 356 11.63 -5.00 0.26
N GLU A 357 11.79 -6.29 -0.05
CA GLU A 357 11.07 -7.40 0.53
C GLU A 357 12.01 -8.51 0.99
N SER A 358 11.52 -9.39 1.84
CA SER A 358 12.25 -10.48 2.46
C SER A 358 11.42 -11.76 2.43
N TRP A 359 12.10 -12.91 2.36
CA TRP A 359 11.47 -14.22 2.38
C TRP A 359 11.75 -14.92 3.71
N PHE A 360 10.73 -15.15 4.52
CA PHE A 360 10.84 -15.71 5.86
C PHE A 360 10.54 -17.20 5.86
N VAL A 361 11.40 -18.01 6.46
CA VAL A 361 11.32 -19.47 6.47
C VAL A 361 11.41 -20.04 7.88
N ALA A 362 10.67 -21.13 8.13
CA ALA A 362 10.60 -21.78 9.43
C ALA A 362 11.80 -22.72 9.71
N GLU A 363 12.55 -23.12 8.71
CA GLU A 363 13.68 -24.03 8.81
C GLU A 363 14.88 -23.49 8.01
N ASP A 364 16.09 -23.66 8.54
CA ASP A 364 17.36 -23.20 7.92
C ASP A 364 17.91 -24.25 6.92
N ASN A 365 17.05 -24.82 6.10
CA ASN A 365 17.40 -25.81 5.09
C ASN A 365 17.40 -25.26 3.66
N VAL A 366 16.75 -24.12 3.44
CA VAL A 366 16.76 -23.38 2.18
C VAL A 366 17.15 -21.93 2.51
N SER A 367 18.44 -21.63 2.42
CA SER A 367 18.97 -20.30 2.76
C SER A 367 18.95 -19.33 1.59
N THR A 368 18.88 -19.81 0.34
CA THR A 368 18.82 -18.99 -0.88
C THR A 368 17.98 -19.66 -1.95
N ILE A 369 17.36 -18.83 -2.78
CA ILE A 369 16.65 -19.23 -4.00
C ILE A 369 17.13 -18.40 -5.18
N THR A 370 16.85 -18.84 -6.41
CA THR A 370 17.18 -18.07 -7.62
C THR A 370 15.88 -17.67 -8.32
N VAL A 371 15.58 -16.38 -8.36
CA VAL A 371 14.42 -15.82 -9.04
C VAL A 371 14.89 -14.94 -10.20
N ASN A 372 14.41 -15.19 -11.42
CA ASN A 372 14.80 -14.44 -12.61
C ASN A 372 16.33 -14.37 -12.86
N GLY A 373 17.10 -15.36 -12.36
CA GLY A 373 18.55 -15.42 -12.49
C GLY A 373 19.31 -14.67 -11.39
N GLU A 374 18.61 -14.06 -10.44
CA GLU A 374 19.19 -13.40 -9.27
C GLU A 374 19.06 -14.26 -8.02
N GLU A 375 20.14 -14.36 -7.24
CA GLU A 375 20.13 -15.06 -5.96
C GLU A 375 19.49 -14.17 -4.89
N GLN A 376 18.51 -14.73 -4.18
CA GLN A 376 17.77 -14.06 -3.10
C GLN A 376 17.85 -14.88 -1.83
N GLU A 377 18.04 -14.20 -0.69
CA GLU A 377 18.16 -14.81 0.62
C GLU A 377 16.80 -15.24 1.17
N CYS A 378 16.74 -16.44 1.77
CA CYS A 378 15.65 -16.90 2.61
C CYS A 378 16.05 -16.77 4.08
N ILE A 379 15.34 -15.96 4.83
CA ILE A 379 15.67 -15.60 6.21
C ILE A 379 15.03 -16.61 7.17
N TYR A 380 15.86 -17.44 7.82
CA TYR A 380 15.38 -18.27 8.92
C TYR A 380 14.92 -17.38 10.08
N VAL A 381 13.68 -17.57 10.52
CA VAL A 381 13.06 -16.71 11.53
C VAL A 381 13.58 -17.04 12.92
N THR A 382 14.30 -16.10 13.51
CA THR A 382 14.74 -16.10 14.91
C THR A 382 14.00 -15.03 15.69
N GLN A 383 14.13 -15.04 17.03
CA GLN A 383 13.56 -13.98 17.86
C GLN A 383 14.09 -12.59 17.48
N GLU A 384 15.36 -12.47 17.07
CA GLU A 384 15.95 -11.21 16.63
C GLU A 384 15.29 -10.69 15.34
N VAL A 385 15.05 -11.59 14.36
CA VAL A 385 14.32 -11.26 13.12
C VAL A 385 12.91 -10.79 13.44
N LEU A 386 12.21 -11.53 14.31
CA LEU A 386 10.84 -11.17 14.71
C LEU A 386 10.80 -9.82 15.44
N ASP A 387 11.72 -9.56 16.36
CA ASP A 387 11.76 -8.30 17.12
C ASP A 387 12.01 -7.09 16.21
N ALA A 388 12.77 -7.28 15.13
CA ALA A 388 13.07 -6.26 14.13
C ALA A 388 11.88 -5.92 13.20
N ARG A 389 10.84 -6.76 13.12
CA ARG A 389 9.67 -6.51 12.26
C ARG A 389 8.89 -5.28 12.72
N PRO A 390 8.65 -4.27 11.86
CA PRO A 390 7.97 -3.02 12.22
C PRO A 390 6.43 -3.13 12.24
N TYR A 391 5.85 -4.16 11.62
CA TYR A 391 4.41 -4.36 11.45
C TYR A 391 4.03 -5.83 11.53
#